data_2ee68367d59a0eb4112ba61c6c9b284f
#
_entry.id   2ee68367d59a0eb4112ba61c6c9b284f
#
_cell.length_a   1.000
_cell.length_b   1.000
_cell.length_c   1.000
_cell.angle_alpha   90.00
_cell.angle_beta   90.00
_cell.angle_gamma   90.00
#
_symmetry.space_group_name_H-M   'P 1'
#
loop_
_entity.id
_entity.type
_entity.pdbx_description
1 polymer ?
#
loop_
_entity_poly.entity_id
_entity_poly.type
_entity_poly.pdbx_seq_one_letter_code
_entity_poly.pdbx_strand_id
1 'polypeptide(L)'
;MLLSVDQLEQPFIYVTSLMQGVGSNDIGLDRGQIGQSRLVQFERHGDKIILRQLNADYRAHTSSPSEALALTQAFAESILYRFDIVASQGKRHLIDVSKFSQQDFHGIAQSLQRSNQGSYSLDSSRSVVNWPQSKSFPRNTELSATVTFKGKSKGYYLSSVTPDARYVSVKFRHSFVSLPEKGYQPRAFHPYSGYFAFSFDDYSQPIAKPLTQRDITRHRLDFDKTGKVVKPITYYLDPGVPEPVRGALLDGARWWTSAFEKAGLDNAFEVKMLPADADPLDVRYNVIQWVHRSTRGWSYGSSVVDPRKGEILKGHVTLGSLRVKQDYLIASGLLAGQADSKKRAQEMALARIRQLSAHEIGRTLGIAHNFAASTNDRASVMDYPHPLISLKGN
;
A
#
# COMPACT_ATOMS: atom_id res chain seq x y z
N MET A 1 -16.90 6.03 -18.49
CA MET A 1 -17.09 4.78 -17.70
C MET A 1 -18.56 4.42 -17.72
N LEU A 2 -18.88 3.15 -17.86
CA LEU A 2 -20.26 2.66 -17.81
C LEU A 2 -20.56 2.11 -16.40
N LEU A 3 -21.65 2.58 -15.80
CA LEU A 3 -22.14 2.14 -14.48
C LEU A 3 -23.49 1.43 -14.65
N SER A 4 -23.66 0.27 -14.01
CA SER A 4 -24.97 -0.36 -13.87
C SER A 4 -25.74 0.27 -12.69
N VAL A 5 -27.07 0.40 -12.82
CA VAL A 5 -27.93 0.87 -11.72
C VAL A 5 -27.79 -0.05 -10.49
N ASP A 6 -27.58 -1.36 -10.70
CA ASP A 6 -27.41 -2.32 -9.62
C ASP A 6 -26.08 -2.14 -8.85
N GLN A 7 -25.12 -1.33 -9.38
CA GLN A 7 -23.87 -0.96 -8.72
C GLN A 7 -23.97 0.37 -7.95
N LEU A 8 -25.04 1.11 -8.12
CA LEU A 8 -25.29 2.34 -7.37
C LEU A 8 -25.62 1.99 -5.91
N GLU A 9 -25.18 2.83 -4.99
CA GLU A 9 -25.34 2.65 -3.54
C GLU A 9 -24.72 1.36 -2.99
N GLN A 10 -23.85 0.71 -3.80
CA GLN A 10 -23.04 -0.41 -3.34
C GLN A 10 -21.64 0.10 -2.98
N PRO A 11 -21.20 -0.06 -1.72
CA PRO A 11 -19.87 0.38 -1.31
C PRO A 11 -18.77 -0.43 -1.99
N PHE A 12 -17.65 0.25 -2.27
CA PHE A 12 -16.41 -0.35 -2.75
C PHE A 12 -15.21 0.44 -2.19
N ILE A 13 -13.99 -0.04 -2.40
CA ILE A 13 -12.79 0.66 -1.97
C ILE A 13 -12.25 1.48 -3.14
N TYR A 14 -11.99 2.75 -2.87
CA TYR A 14 -11.25 3.62 -3.77
C TYR A 14 -9.86 3.89 -3.22
N VAL A 15 -8.84 3.66 -4.03
CA VAL A 15 -7.45 3.92 -3.69
C VAL A 15 -6.69 4.46 -4.90
N THR A 16 -5.71 5.33 -4.66
CA THR A 16 -4.80 5.81 -5.72
C THR A 16 -3.44 5.14 -5.58
N SER A 17 -2.71 5.00 -6.69
CA SER A 17 -1.34 4.50 -6.69
C SER A 17 -0.48 5.17 -7.75
N LEU A 18 0.82 5.32 -7.50
CA LEU A 18 1.76 5.92 -8.45
C LEU A 18 2.33 4.85 -9.39
N MET A 19 2.09 4.99 -10.70
CA MET A 19 2.78 4.20 -11.72
C MET A 19 4.20 4.73 -11.98
N GLN A 20 4.37 6.04 -11.85
CA GLN A 20 5.64 6.74 -11.99
C GLN A 20 5.70 7.84 -10.93
N GLY A 21 6.70 7.78 -10.07
CA GLY A 21 6.95 8.77 -9.04
C GLY A 21 7.97 9.82 -9.47
N VAL A 22 8.47 10.58 -8.49
CA VAL A 22 9.45 11.67 -8.72
C VAL A 22 10.91 11.23 -8.55
N GLY A 23 11.16 10.05 -7.98
CA GLY A 23 12.52 9.49 -7.90
C GLY A 23 13.40 10.04 -6.77
N SER A 24 12.81 10.65 -5.74
CA SER A 24 13.52 11.07 -4.52
C SER A 24 12.84 10.54 -3.27
N ASN A 25 13.58 9.87 -2.40
CA ASN A 25 13.07 9.37 -1.12
C ASN A 25 12.62 10.51 -0.19
N ASP A 26 13.31 11.66 -0.25
CA ASP A 26 13.05 12.81 0.62
C ASP A 26 11.71 13.51 0.29
N ILE A 27 11.19 13.27 -0.90
CA ILE A 27 9.86 13.73 -1.32
C ILE A 27 8.80 12.66 -1.01
N GLY A 28 9.17 11.36 -1.09
CA GLY A 28 8.30 10.26 -0.73
C GLY A 28 7.22 9.90 -1.76
N LEU A 29 7.34 10.33 -3.00
CA LEU A 29 6.43 10.01 -4.10
C LEU A 29 7.06 8.95 -5.01
N ASP A 30 7.01 7.70 -4.57
CA ASP A 30 7.67 6.59 -5.25
C ASP A 30 6.79 5.86 -6.25
N ARG A 31 7.41 5.23 -7.24
CA ARG A 31 6.74 4.24 -8.08
C ARG A 31 6.13 3.13 -7.22
N GLY A 32 4.86 2.83 -7.43
CA GLY A 32 4.12 1.81 -6.69
C GLY A 32 3.52 2.29 -5.36
N GLN A 33 3.81 3.52 -4.92
CA GLN A 33 3.22 4.05 -3.68
C GLN A 33 1.69 3.99 -3.73
N ILE A 34 1.10 3.38 -2.71
CA ILE A 34 -0.35 3.28 -2.53
C ILE A 34 -0.82 4.41 -1.61
N GLY A 35 -1.89 5.09 -2.00
CA GLY A 35 -2.57 6.10 -1.20
C GLY A 35 -3.52 5.49 -0.17
N GLN A 36 -4.31 6.33 0.48
CA GLN A 36 -5.29 5.91 1.47
C GLN A 36 -6.41 5.07 0.84
N SER A 37 -6.78 3.96 1.47
CA SER A 37 -7.99 3.21 1.15
C SER A 37 -9.21 3.94 1.67
N ARG A 38 -10.15 4.25 0.78
CA ARG A 38 -11.40 4.97 1.10
C ARG A 38 -12.58 4.08 0.82
N LEU A 39 -13.54 4.00 1.74
CA LEU A 39 -14.83 3.37 1.49
C LEU A 39 -15.72 4.37 0.77
N VAL A 40 -16.13 4.03 -0.43
CA VAL A 40 -16.90 4.95 -1.29
C VAL A 40 -18.08 4.24 -1.95
N GLN A 41 -19.03 5.01 -2.47
CA GLN A 41 -20.11 4.50 -3.31
C GLN A 41 -20.50 5.52 -4.38
N PHE A 42 -21.07 5.04 -5.47
CA PHE A 42 -21.75 5.89 -6.46
C PHE A 42 -23.21 6.05 -6.11
N GLU A 43 -23.70 7.27 -6.15
CA GLU A 43 -25.11 7.59 -5.92
C GLU A 43 -25.67 8.44 -7.07
N ARG A 44 -26.92 8.18 -7.43
CA ARG A 44 -27.59 8.96 -8.46
C ARG A 44 -28.44 10.09 -7.84
N HIS A 45 -28.23 11.31 -8.33
CA HIS A 45 -29.02 12.48 -7.99
C HIS A 45 -29.51 13.15 -9.29
N GLY A 46 -30.73 12.78 -9.72
CA GLY A 46 -31.29 13.25 -10.99
C GLY A 46 -30.46 12.82 -12.20
N ASP A 47 -29.86 13.79 -12.89
CA ASP A 47 -28.97 13.62 -14.05
C ASP A 47 -27.49 13.57 -13.69
N LYS A 48 -27.16 13.43 -12.40
CA LYS A 48 -25.80 13.37 -11.88
C LYS A 48 -25.55 12.07 -11.16
N ILE A 49 -24.28 11.65 -11.19
CA ILE A 49 -23.73 10.61 -10.30
C ILE A 49 -22.69 11.26 -9.40
N ILE A 50 -22.79 11.05 -8.10
CA ILE A 50 -21.75 11.46 -7.16
C ILE A 50 -20.93 10.27 -6.70
N LEU A 51 -19.64 10.49 -6.45
CA LEU A 51 -18.75 9.57 -5.73
C LEU A 51 -18.65 10.06 -4.29
N ARG A 52 -19.33 9.38 -3.38
CA ARG A 52 -19.35 9.71 -1.95
C ARG A 52 -18.38 8.83 -1.20
N GLN A 53 -17.57 9.43 -0.34
CA GLN A 53 -16.79 8.71 0.67
C GLN A 53 -17.61 8.61 1.95
N LEU A 54 -17.86 7.38 2.37
CA LEU A 54 -18.56 7.06 3.60
C LEU A 54 -17.63 7.24 4.81
N ASN A 55 -18.20 7.69 5.92
CA ASN A 55 -17.46 7.81 7.16
C ASN A 55 -17.44 6.45 7.88
N ALA A 56 -16.34 5.71 7.74
CA ALA A 56 -16.18 4.38 8.31
C ALA A 56 -15.60 4.40 9.75
N ASP A 57 -15.21 5.58 10.25
CA ASP A 57 -14.56 5.71 11.56
C ASP A 57 -15.58 5.76 12.71
N TYR A 58 -16.84 6.11 12.40
CA TYR A 58 -17.94 6.17 13.35
C TYR A 58 -19.02 5.17 12.97
N ARG A 59 -19.42 4.33 13.92
CA ARG A 59 -20.34 3.19 13.68
C ARG A 59 -21.38 3.06 14.80
N ALA A 60 -22.49 2.39 14.49
CA ALA A 60 -23.42 1.88 15.46
C ALA A 60 -23.84 0.46 15.01
N HIS A 61 -23.44 -0.56 15.76
CA HIS A 61 -23.85 -1.93 15.54
C HIS A 61 -25.21 -2.17 16.23
N THR A 62 -26.25 -1.53 15.70
CA THR A 62 -27.59 -1.51 16.27
C THR A 62 -28.62 -2.08 15.31
N SER A 63 -29.69 -2.66 15.83
CA SER A 63 -30.90 -3.03 15.08
C SER A 63 -31.94 -1.90 15.02
N SER A 64 -31.71 -0.77 15.72
CA SER A 64 -32.59 0.39 15.73
C SER A 64 -32.32 1.31 14.53
N PRO A 65 -33.26 1.46 13.58
CA PRO A 65 -33.11 2.38 12.46
C PRO A 65 -32.91 3.84 12.89
N SER A 66 -33.56 4.25 13.97
CA SER A 66 -33.46 5.63 14.50
C SER A 66 -32.07 5.92 15.05
N GLU A 67 -31.45 4.97 15.74
CA GLU A 67 -30.09 5.09 16.26
C GLU A 67 -29.07 5.14 15.12
N ALA A 68 -29.20 4.27 14.12
CA ALA A 68 -28.37 4.29 12.92
C ALA A 68 -28.51 5.62 12.16
N LEU A 69 -29.73 6.15 12.03
CA LEU A 69 -29.98 7.44 11.39
C LEU A 69 -29.34 8.59 12.19
N ALA A 70 -29.49 8.61 13.51
CA ALA A 70 -28.90 9.64 14.37
C ALA A 70 -27.38 9.68 14.21
N LEU A 71 -26.71 8.53 14.11
CA LEU A 71 -25.28 8.46 13.85
C LEU A 71 -24.92 9.04 12.47
N THR A 72 -25.63 8.62 11.43
CA THR A 72 -25.39 9.12 10.06
C THR A 72 -25.55 10.63 9.96
N GLN A 73 -26.49 11.20 10.71
CA GLN A 73 -26.73 12.65 10.76
C GLN A 73 -25.70 13.42 11.61
N ALA A 74 -25.02 12.72 12.53
CA ALA A 74 -24.03 13.34 13.44
C ALA A 74 -22.65 13.55 12.77
N PHE A 75 -22.27 12.72 11.82
CA PHE A 75 -20.93 12.71 11.23
C PHE A 75 -20.98 12.96 9.73
N ALA A 76 -20.22 13.96 9.27
CA ALA A 76 -20.18 14.33 7.85
C ALA A 76 -19.50 13.25 7.02
N GLU A 77 -20.00 13.12 5.80
CA GLU A 77 -19.38 12.35 4.71
C GLU A 77 -18.76 13.31 3.69
N SER A 78 -18.00 12.79 2.73
CA SER A 78 -17.35 13.63 1.73
C SER A 78 -17.79 13.26 0.32
N ILE A 79 -18.26 14.24 -0.45
CA ILE A 79 -18.44 14.07 -1.89
C ILE A 79 -17.10 14.31 -2.56
N LEU A 80 -16.48 13.25 -3.08
CA LEU A 80 -15.18 13.33 -3.74
C LEU A 80 -15.30 13.92 -5.14
N TYR A 81 -16.37 13.57 -5.87
CA TYR A 81 -16.58 14.06 -7.22
C TYR A 81 -18.04 13.95 -7.65
N ARG A 82 -18.43 14.77 -8.63
CA ARG A 82 -19.73 14.76 -9.29
C ARG A 82 -19.54 14.59 -10.79
N PHE A 83 -20.17 13.57 -11.35
CA PHE A 83 -20.17 13.26 -12.77
C PHE A 83 -21.49 13.64 -13.41
N ASP A 84 -21.46 14.14 -14.63
CA ASP A 84 -22.63 14.28 -15.47
C ASP A 84 -22.96 12.94 -16.14
N ILE A 85 -24.24 12.55 -16.18
CA ILE A 85 -24.68 11.41 -16.98
C ILE A 85 -24.72 11.86 -18.44
N VAL A 86 -23.83 11.31 -19.26
CA VAL A 86 -23.70 11.66 -20.67
C VAL A 86 -24.78 10.95 -21.51
N ALA A 87 -25.10 9.71 -21.15
CA ALA A 87 -26.11 8.89 -21.81
C ALA A 87 -26.64 7.81 -20.83
N SER A 88 -27.85 7.33 -21.11
CA SER A 88 -28.44 6.21 -20.38
C SER A 88 -29.05 5.22 -21.36
N GLN A 89 -28.88 3.93 -21.11
CA GLN A 89 -29.49 2.85 -21.87
C GLN A 89 -29.96 1.73 -20.90
N GLY A 90 -31.26 1.60 -20.75
CA GLY A 90 -31.85 0.68 -19.80
C GLY A 90 -31.35 0.96 -18.37
N LYS A 91 -30.73 -0.06 -17.76
CA LYS A 91 -30.15 0.02 -16.40
C LYS A 91 -28.68 0.48 -16.41
N ARG A 92 -28.18 1.17 -17.42
CA ARG A 92 -26.79 1.59 -17.53
C ARG A 92 -26.70 3.10 -17.72
N HIS A 93 -25.75 3.72 -17.03
CA HIS A 93 -25.42 5.13 -17.16
C HIS A 93 -23.98 5.28 -17.63
N LEU A 94 -23.76 6.13 -18.65
CA LEU A 94 -22.43 6.51 -19.11
C LEU A 94 -22.04 7.82 -18.45
N ILE A 95 -20.91 7.83 -17.77
CA ILE A 95 -20.31 9.03 -17.16
C ILE A 95 -18.95 9.33 -17.77
N ASP A 96 -18.60 10.61 -17.90
CA ASP A 96 -17.26 11.04 -18.29
C ASP A 96 -16.34 11.12 -17.07
N VAL A 97 -15.31 10.30 -17.06
CA VAL A 97 -14.32 10.22 -15.97
C VAL A 97 -13.02 10.98 -16.29
N SER A 98 -12.94 11.65 -17.43
CA SER A 98 -11.70 12.28 -17.90
C SER A 98 -11.17 13.34 -16.94
N LYS A 99 -12.04 14.26 -16.51
CA LYS A 99 -11.66 15.31 -15.55
C LYS A 99 -11.41 14.75 -14.15
N PHE A 100 -12.15 13.72 -13.73
CA PHE A 100 -11.95 13.04 -12.47
C PHE A 100 -10.56 12.40 -12.41
N SER A 101 -10.15 11.69 -13.46
CA SER A 101 -8.88 10.98 -13.49
C SER A 101 -7.65 11.91 -13.44
N GLN A 102 -7.84 13.19 -13.68
CA GLN A 102 -6.78 14.21 -13.59
C GLN A 102 -6.75 14.95 -12.25
N GLN A 103 -7.61 14.61 -11.27
CA GLN A 103 -7.60 15.24 -9.95
C GLN A 103 -6.50 14.69 -9.05
N ASP A 104 -5.95 15.54 -8.18
CA ASP A 104 -4.89 15.16 -7.21
C ASP A 104 -5.45 14.46 -5.96
N PHE A 105 -6.09 13.32 -6.13
CA PHE A 105 -6.55 12.51 -4.99
C PHE A 105 -5.42 11.77 -4.28
N HIS A 106 -4.22 11.77 -4.84
CA HIS A 106 -3.04 11.17 -4.20
C HIS A 106 -2.35 12.15 -3.23
N GLY A 107 -2.59 13.46 -3.38
CA GLY A 107 -2.01 14.49 -2.53
C GLY A 107 -0.57 14.86 -2.93
N ILE A 108 -0.28 14.85 -4.22
CA ILE A 108 1.06 15.15 -4.77
C ILE A 108 1.47 16.59 -4.45
N ALA A 109 0.58 17.57 -4.72
CA ALA A 109 0.85 18.97 -4.42
C ALA A 109 1.14 19.18 -2.92
N GLN A 110 0.38 18.52 -2.06
CA GLN A 110 0.57 18.55 -0.61
C GLN A 110 1.91 17.90 -0.18
N SER A 111 2.28 16.78 -0.81
CA SER A 111 3.55 16.10 -0.54
C SER A 111 4.76 16.94 -0.93
N LEU A 112 4.70 17.62 -2.07
CA LEU A 112 5.73 18.59 -2.51
C LEU A 112 5.86 19.75 -1.52
N GLN A 113 4.73 20.26 -1.03
CA GLN A 113 4.73 21.34 -0.03
C GLN A 113 5.30 20.89 1.32
N ARG A 114 4.87 19.72 1.85
CA ARG A 114 5.36 19.18 3.13
C ARG A 114 6.84 18.87 3.11
N SER A 115 7.37 18.44 1.97
CA SER A 115 8.80 18.19 1.79
C SER A 115 9.61 19.44 1.45
N ASN A 116 9.01 20.63 1.57
CA ASN A 116 9.62 21.94 1.28
C ASN A 116 10.14 22.10 -0.16
N GLN A 117 9.51 21.41 -1.13
CA GLN A 117 9.92 21.52 -2.54
C GLN A 117 9.28 22.72 -3.26
N GLY A 118 8.29 23.36 -2.66
CA GLY A 118 7.60 24.53 -3.20
C GLY A 118 6.07 24.36 -3.21
N SER A 119 5.39 25.36 -3.73
CA SER A 119 3.93 25.33 -3.91
C SER A 119 3.60 25.02 -5.36
N TYR A 120 2.78 23.98 -5.54
CA TYR A 120 2.39 23.48 -6.84
C TYR A 120 0.86 23.38 -6.92
N SER A 121 0.34 23.59 -8.11
CA SER A 121 -1.08 23.40 -8.43
C SER A 121 -1.24 22.54 -9.67
N LEU A 122 -2.36 21.85 -9.75
CA LEU A 122 -2.73 21.05 -10.90
C LEU A 122 -2.75 21.90 -12.19
N ASP A 123 -2.09 21.41 -13.24
CA ASP A 123 -2.13 22.00 -14.58
C ASP A 123 -2.89 21.06 -15.53
N SER A 124 -4.19 21.31 -15.67
CA SER A 124 -5.06 20.49 -16.52
C SER A 124 -4.71 20.58 -18.01
N SER A 125 -4.07 21.69 -18.44
CA SER A 125 -3.66 21.85 -19.85
C SER A 125 -2.50 20.93 -20.25
N ARG A 126 -1.75 20.43 -19.25
CA ARG A 126 -0.63 19.50 -19.41
C ARG A 126 -0.91 18.11 -18.84
N SER A 127 -2.16 17.86 -18.45
CA SER A 127 -2.59 16.58 -17.90
C SER A 127 -3.39 15.80 -18.94
N VAL A 128 -3.18 14.49 -18.99
CA VAL A 128 -3.84 13.63 -19.99
C VAL A 128 -4.28 12.29 -19.37
N VAL A 129 -5.40 11.76 -19.87
CA VAL A 129 -5.86 10.40 -19.53
C VAL A 129 -5.08 9.37 -20.34
N ASN A 130 -4.58 8.33 -19.69
CA ASN A 130 -3.83 7.26 -20.33
C ASN A 130 -4.76 6.06 -20.59
N TRP A 131 -5.60 6.14 -21.62
CA TRP A 131 -6.56 5.10 -21.93
C TRP A 131 -5.95 3.70 -22.13
N PRO A 132 -4.80 3.53 -22.84
CA PRO A 132 -4.18 2.23 -22.99
C PRO A 132 -3.70 1.58 -21.68
N GLN A 133 -3.42 2.37 -20.63
CA GLN A 133 -3.05 1.89 -19.32
C GLN A 133 -4.23 1.79 -18.34
N SER A 134 -5.42 2.28 -18.74
CA SER A 134 -6.65 2.05 -18.00
C SER A 134 -7.13 0.63 -18.25
N LYS A 135 -7.36 -0.16 -17.20
CA LYS A 135 -7.62 -1.60 -17.31
C LYS A 135 -8.74 -2.03 -16.39
N SER A 136 -9.41 -3.11 -16.73
CA SER A 136 -10.33 -3.82 -15.84
C SER A 136 -9.73 -5.19 -15.51
N PHE A 137 -9.70 -5.49 -14.20
CA PHE A 137 -9.32 -6.78 -13.65
C PHE A 137 -10.54 -7.43 -12.98
N PRO A 138 -10.50 -8.71 -12.65
CA PRO A 138 -11.64 -9.38 -12.04
C PRO A 138 -12.15 -8.74 -10.72
N ARG A 139 -11.28 -8.03 -9.98
CA ARG A 139 -11.63 -7.43 -8.69
C ARG A 139 -11.39 -5.93 -8.59
N ASN A 140 -10.82 -5.30 -9.62
CA ASN A 140 -10.62 -3.86 -9.65
C ASN A 140 -10.63 -3.28 -11.06
N THR A 141 -11.10 -2.05 -11.17
CA THR A 141 -11.04 -1.23 -12.39
C THR A 141 -10.08 -0.08 -12.15
N GLU A 142 -9.17 0.13 -13.12
CA GLU A 142 -8.09 1.09 -13.06
C GLU A 142 -8.26 2.18 -14.10
N LEU A 143 -8.32 3.44 -13.67
CA LEU A 143 -8.20 4.60 -14.55
C LEU A 143 -6.82 5.21 -14.40
N SER A 144 -6.09 5.35 -15.51
CA SER A 144 -4.73 5.88 -15.53
C SER A 144 -4.67 7.28 -16.11
N ALA A 145 -3.89 8.16 -15.48
CA ALA A 145 -3.62 9.51 -15.98
C ALA A 145 -2.17 9.91 -15.76
N THR A 146 -1.64 10.74 -16.67
CA THR A 146 -0.45 11.54 -16.43
C THR A 146 -0.92 12.93 -16.00
N VAL A 147 -0.55 13.33 -14.79
CA VAL A 147 -0.97 14.59 -14.20
C VAL A 147 0.23 15.47 -13.98
N THR A 148 0.13 16.71 -14.45
CA THR A 148 1.20 17.71 -14.35
C THR A 148 0.85 18.74 -13.30
N PHE A 149 1.82 19.06 -12.47
CA PHE A 149 1.75 20.12 -11.48
C PHE A 149 2.66 21.27 -11.89
N LYS A 150 2.12 22.47 -11.96
CA LYS A 150 2.85 23.70 -12.24
C LYS A 150 3.12 24.43 -10.94
N GLY A 151 4.36 24.88 -10.76
CA GLY A 151 4.71 25.62 -9.56
C GLY A 151 6.07 26.30 -9.62
N LYS A 152 6.46 26.85 -8.48
CA LYS A 152 7.78 27.46 -8.29
C LYS A 152 8.57 26.60 -7.34
N SER A 153 9.58 25.93 -7.87
CA SER A 153 10.48 25.09 -7.06
C SER A 153 11.25 25.94 -6.04
N LYS A 154 11.37 25.42 -4.83
CA LYS A 154 12.21 25.96 -3.76
C LYS A 154 13.24 24.94 -3.26
N GLY A 155 12.92 23.65 -3.38
CA GLY A 155 13.70 22.56 -2.81
C GLY A 155 14.70 21.98 -3.82
N TYR A 156 15.86 21.56 -3.29
CA TYR A 156 16.90 20.89 -4.05
C TYR A 156 16.47 19.53 -4.58
N TYR A 157 15.76 18.73 -3.78
CA TYR A 157 15.43 17.34 -4.14
C TYR A 157 14.59 17.26 -5.41
N LEU A 158 13.60 18.11 -5.57
CA LEU A 158 12.77 18.10 -6.77
C LEU A 158 13.56 18.58 -8.00
N SER A 159 14.33 19.66 -7.87
CA SER A 159 15.13 20.20 -8.96
C SER A 159 16.25 19.26 -9.42
N SER A 160 16.71 18.36 -8.55
CA SER A 160 17.73 17.36 -8.88
C SER A 160 17.21 16.15 -9.65
N VAL A 161 15.88 15.91 -9.65
CA VAL A 161 15.27 14.72 -10.25
C VAL A 161 14.29 15.01 -11.38
N THR A 162 13.95 16.28 -11.60
CA THR A 162 13.06 16.70 -12.69
C THR A 162 13.81 17.54 -13.72
N PRO A 163 13.59 17.31 -15.03
CA PRO A 163 14.23 18.11 -16.07
C PRO A 163 13.88 19.59 -15.99
N ASP A 164 12.65 19.91 -15.63
CA ASP A 164 12.17 21.27 -15.38
C ASP A 164 11.27 21.25 -14.13
N ALA A 165 11.81 21.72 -13.03
CA ALA A 165 11.11 21.73 -11.75
C ALA A 165 9.89 22.68 -11.69
N ARG A 166 9.61 23.47 -12.73
CA ARG A 166 8.36 24.25 -12.84
C ARG A 166 7.19 23.37 -13.21
N TYR A 167 7.42 22.18 -13.81
CA TYR A 167 6.41 21.28 -14.32
C TYR A 167 6.75 19.85 -13.90
N VAL A 168 6.05 19.36 -12.89
CA VAL A 168 6.24 18.01 -12.35
C VAL A 168 5.12 17.12 -12.86
N SER A 169 5.45 16.16 -13.71
CA SER A 169 4.49 15.21 -14.26
C SER A 169 4.69 13.84 -13.62
N VAL A 170 3.60 13.27 -13.10
CA VAL A 170 3.58 11.91 -12.54
C VAL A 170 2.47 11.10 -13.20
N LYS A 171 2.64 9.78 -13.21
CA LYS A 171 1.58 8.87 -13.67
C LYS A 171 0.98 8.19 -12.47
N PHE A 172 -0.33 8.28 -12.33
CA PHE A 172 -1.02 7.54 -11.28
C PHE A 172 -2.32 6.90 -11.78
N ARG A 173 -2.83 6.00 -10.97
CA ARG A 173 -4.08 5.30 -11.19
C ARG A 173 -5.06 5.55 -10.07
N HIS A 174 -6.31 5.56 -10.45
CA HIS A 174 -7.47 5.50 -9.59
C HIS A 174 -8.00 4.07 -9.65
N SER A 175 -7.95 3.38 -8.53
CA SER A 175 -8.36 1.99 -8.40
C SER A 175 -9.71 1.90 -7.72
N PHE A 176 -10.69 1.34 -8.40
CA PHE A 176 -12.01 1.00 -7.87
C PHE A 176 -12.01 -0.49 -7.57
N VAL A 177 -11.89 -0.85 -6.28
CA VAL A 177 -11.66 -2.21 -5.82
C VAL A 177 -12.94 -2.77 -5.20
N SER A 178 -13.39 -3.91 -5.69
CA SER A 178 -14.54 -4.61 -5.10
C SER A 178 -14.26 -4.96 -3.64
N LEU A 179 -15.27 -4.79 -2.80
CA LEU A 179 -15.19 -5.27 -1.42
C LEU A 179 -14.96 -6.78 -1.39
N PRO A 180 -14.24 -7.29 -0.39
CA PRO A 180 -14.01 -8.71 -0.26
C PRO A 180 -15.30 -9.48 0.03
N GLU A 181 -15.29 -10.77 -0.31
CA GLU A 181 -16.38 -11.68 -0.02
C GLU A 181 -16.68 -11.76 1.49
N LYS A 182 -17.92 -12.10 1.83
CA LYS A 182 -18.32 -12.32 3.23
C LYS A 182 -17.48 -13.45 3.85
N GLY A 183 -17.39 -13.46 5.18
CA GLY A 183 -16.73 -14.54 5.94
C GLY A 183 -15.49 -14.15 6.69
N TYR A 184 -14.82 -13.03 6.35
CA TYR A 184 -13.71 -12.54 7.15
C TYR A 184 -14.18 -12.17 8.57
N GLN A 185 -13.48 -12.71 9.58
CA GLN A 185 -13.73 -12.42 10.98
C GLN A 185 -12.64 -11.51 11.51
N PRO A 186 -12.96 -10.26 11.90
CA PRO A 186 -12.04 -9.39 12.59
C PRO A 186 -11.51 -10.02 13.88
N ARG A 187 -10.33 -9.62 14.31
CA ARG A 187 -9.78 -9.99 15.61
C ARG A 187 -9.49 -8.74 16.40
N ALA A 188 -9.98 -8.71 17.63
CA ALA A 188 -9.72 -7.62 18.55
C ALA A 188 -8.22 -7.42 18.74
N PHE A 189 -7.81 -6.17 18.75
CA PHE A 189 -6.43 -5.77 19.04
C PHE A 189 -6.13 -5.95 20.54
N HIS A 190 -4.92 -6.47 20.79
CA HIS A 190 -4.34 -6.47 22.13
C HIS A 190 -2.94 -5.84 22.04
N PRO A 191 -2.50 -5.00 23.01
CA PRO A 191 -1.19 -4.34 22.96
C PRO A 191 -0.01 -5.31 22.76
N TYR A 192 -0.12 -6.54 23.24
CA TYR A 192 0.90 -7.59 23.06
C TYR A 192 0.70 -8.46 21.82
N SER A 193 -0.27 -8.14 20.95
CA SER A 193 -0.51 -8.95 19.73
C SER A 193 0.61 -8.84 18.70
N GLY A 194 1.38 -7.74 18.72
CA GLY A 194 2.43 -7.48 17.74
C GLY A 194 1.90 -7.12 16.34
N TYR A 195 0.63 -6.74 16.21
CA TYR A 195 -0.01 -6.37 14.95
C TYR A 195 -0.34 -4.88 14.90
N PHE A 196 -0.44 -4.33 13.68
CA PHE A 196 -1.08 -3.04 13.48
C PHE A 196 -2.56 -3.13 13.80
N ALA A 197 -3.06 -2.10 14.47
CA ALA A 197 -4.48 -1.93 14.71
C ALA A 197 -5.07 -0.89 13.76
N PHE A 198 -6.33 -1.08 13.40
CA PHE A 198 -7.20 0.01 12.98
C PHE A 198 -8.26 0.23 14.08
N SER A 199 -8.74 1.45 14.21
CA SER A 199 -9.69 1.82 15.24
C SER A 199 -10.90 2.52 14.64
N PHE A 200 -12.03 2.39 15.31
CA PHE A 200 -13.28 3.08 15.01
C PHE A 200 -14.04 3.31 16.31
N ASP A 201 -14.94 4.28 16.35
CA ASP A 201 -15.81 4.51 17.48
C ASP A 201 -17.18 3.91 17.23
N ASP A 202 -17.62 3.02 18.15
CA ASP A 202 -18.91 2.35 18.09
C ASP A 202 -19.87 2.94 19.13
N TYR A 203 -20.80 3.75 18.65
CA TYR A 203 -21.76 4.47 19.48
C TYR A 203 -22.88 3.57 20.03
N SER A 204 -22.94 2.31 19.65
CA SER A 204 -23.83 1.31 20.24
C SER A 204 -23.25 0.59 21.47
N GLN A 205 -22.02 0.95 21.88
CA GLN A 205 -21.41 0.34 23.04
C GLN A 205 -22.17 0.69 24.33
N PRO A 206 -22.28 -0.26 25.29
CA PRO A 206 -22.83 0.02 26.61
C PRO A 206 -22.09 1.20 27.30
N ILE A 207 -22.80 1.99 28.09
CA ILE A 207 -22.26 3.20 28.79
C ILE A 207 -20.95 2.92 29.54
N ALA A 208 -20.79 1.71 30.10
CA ALA A 208 -19.61 1.34 30.87
C ALA A 208 -18.43 0.83 29.98
N LYS A 209 -18.58 0.78 28.67
CA LYS A 209 -17.55 0.32 27.73
C LYS A 209 -16.95 1.47 26.93
N PRO A 210 -15.67 1.39 26.55
CA PRO A 210 -15.06 2.37 25.65
C PRO A 210 -15.79 2.40 24.31
N LEU A 211 -16.02 3.58 23.75
CA LEU A 211 -16.51 3.76 22.37
C LEU A 211 -15.52 3.25 21.35
N THR A 212 -14.22 3.58 21.54
CA THR A 212 -13.17 3.18 20.61
C THR A 212 -12.95 1.68 20.66
N GLN A 213 -13.23 1.05 19.54
CA GLN A 213 -12.93 -0.35 19.27
C GLN A 213 -11.66 -0.45 18.43
N ARG A 214 -10.90 -1.51 18.61
CA ARG A 214 -9.66 -1.74 17.86
C ARG A 214 -9.60 -3.18 17.40
N ASP A 215 -9.34 -3.35 16.10
CA ASP A 215 -9.10 -4.66 15.51
C ASP A 215 -7.72 -4.67 14.83
N ILE A 216 -7.10 -5.85 14.70
CA ILE A 216 -5.84 -5.99 13.97
C ILE A 216 -6.09 -5.99 12.46
N THR A 217 -5.12 -5.49 11.70
CA THR A 217 -5.09 -5.66 10.24
C THR A 217 -4.36 -6.96 9.90
N ARG A 218 -4.93 -7.80 9.05
CA ARG A 218 -4.31 -9.04 8.58
C ARG A 218 -4.88 -9.52 7.26
N HIS A 219 -4.13 -10.37 6.57
CA HIS A 219 -4.68 -11.14 5.44
C HIS A 219 -5.70 -12.18 5.92
N ARG A 220 -6.64 -12.52 5.03
CA ARG A 220 -7.50 -13.69 5.20
C ARG A 220 -6.70 -14.96 4.95
N LEU A 221 -6.91 -15.95 5.82
CA LEU A 221 -6.55 -17.34 5.57
C LEU A 221 -7.82 -18.17 5.80
N ASP A 222 -8.26 -18.86 4.75
CA ASP A 222 -9.40 -19.76 4.80
C ASP A 222 -8.91 -21.21 4.92
N PHE A 223 -9.64 -22.02 5.67
CA PHE A 223 -9.31 -23.40 5.95
C PHE A 223 -10.41 -24.31 5.41
N ASP A 224 -10.01 -25.45 4.87
CA ASP A 224 -10.94 -26.50 4.49
C ASP A 224 -11.46 -27.26 5.75
N LYS A 225 -12.33 -28.25 5.51
CA LYS A 225 -12.93 -29.06 6.59
C LYS A 225 -11.89 -29.90 7.36
N THR A 226 -10.68 -30.06 6.82
CA THR A 226 -9.56 -30.80 7.44
C THR A 226 -8.60 -29.87 8.19
N GLY A 227 -8.86 -28.56 8.19
CA GLY A 227 -7.99 -27.55 8.80
C GLY A 227 -6.81 -27.15 7.95
N LYS A 228 -6.75 -27.53 6.68
CA LYS A 228 -5.68 -27.11 5.76
C LYS A 228 -6.01 -25.76 5.11
N VAL A 229 -4.97 -24.98 4.87
CA VAL A 229 -5.09 -23.69 4.17
C VAL A 229 -5.56 -23.92 2.73
N VAL A 230 -6.67 -23.26 2.36
CA VAL A 230 -7.26 -23.37 1.00
C VAL A 230 -6.43 -22.63 -0.02
N LYS A 231 -5.93 -21.45 0.34
CA LYS A 231 -5.15 -20.59 -0.55
C LYS A 231 -4.06 -19.87 0.22
N PRO A 232 -2.77 -20.00 -0.19
CA PRO A 232 -1.69 -19.28 0.45
C PRO A 232 -1.77 -17.78 0.23
N ILE A 233 -1.18 -17.03 1.14
CA ILE A 233 -0.81 -15.62 0.94
C ILE A 233 0.40 -15.62 0.01
N THR A 234 0.21 -15.22 -1.24
CA THR A 234 1.27 -15.24 -2.26
C THR A 234 1.82 -13.83 -2.47
N TYR A 235 3.14 -13.66 -2.35
CA TYR A 235 3.85 -12.45 -2.73
C TYR A 235 4.58 -12.63 -4.05
N TYR A 236 4.66 -11.55 -4.82
CA TYR A 236 5.26 -11.57 -6.15
C TYR A 236 6.38 -10.53 -6.24
N LEU A 237 7.57 -10.98 -6.59
CA LEU A 237 8.73 -10.10 -6.76
C LEU A 237 8.72 -9.45 -8.14
N ASP A 238 8.95 -8.13 -8.17
CA ASP A 238 9.12 -7.32 -9.39
C ASP A 238 10.24 -7.92 -10.28
N PRO A 239 9.96 -8.24 -11.56
CA PRO A 239 10.96 -8.78 -12.47
C PRO A 239 12.12 -7.82 -12.76
N GLY A 240 11.96 -6.52 -12.47
CA GLY A 240 13.02 -5.50 -12.64
C GLY A 240 14.17 -5.60 -11.64
N VAL A 241 14.16 -6.55 -10.70
CA VAL A 241 15.26 -6.75 -9.75
C VAL A 241 16.43 -7.49 -10.42
N PRO A 242 17.67 -6.92 -10.38
CA PRO A 242 18.84 -7.61 -10.95
C PRO A 242 19.38 -8.71 -10.00
N GLU A 243 20.12 -9.67 -10.58
CA GLU A 243 20.94 -10.58 -9.78
C GLU A 243 22.22 -9.86 -9.25
N PRO A 244 22.75 -10.23 -8.10
CA PRO A 244 22.30 -11.29 -7.16
C PRO A 244 21.24 -10.82 -6.15
N VAL A 245 20.75 -9.61 -6.27
CA VAL A 245 19.76 -9.01 -5.33
C VAL A 245 18.42 -9.74 -5.39
N ARG A 246 18.02 -10.18 -6.59
CA ARG A 246 16.79 -10.97 -6.81
C ARG A 246 16.79 -12.23 -5.94
N GLY A 247 17.86 -13.04 -6.01
CA GLY A 247 18.02 -14.22 -5.18
C GLY A 247 17.91 -13.89 -3.69
N ALA A 248 18.60 -12.84 -3.22
CA ALA A 248 18.55 -12.44 -1.82
C ALA A 248 17.16 -12.00 -1.36
N LEU A 249 16.42 -11.27 -2.19
CA LEU A 249 15.04 -10.86 -1.85
C LEU A 249 14.08 -12.04 -1.76
N LEU A 250 14.17 -12.99 -2.69
CA LEU A 250 13.36 -14.22 -2.66
C LEU A 250 13.69 -15.08 -1.42
N ASP A 251 14.98 -15.23 -1.09
CA ASP A 251 15.40 -15.98 0.10
C ASP A 251 14.85 -15.37 1.37
N GLY A 252 14.98 -14.06 1.56
CA GLY A 252 14.43 -13.35 2.72
C GLY A 252 12.91 -13.44 2.80
N ALA A 253 12.22 -13.35 1.67
CA ALA A 253 10.77 -13.51 1.60
C ALA A 253 10.31 -14.92 2.03
N ARG A 254 11.06 -15.97 1.68
CA ARG A 254 10.76 -17.37 2.05
C ARG A 254 10.90 -17.65 3.55
N TRP A 255 11.53 -16.78 4.34
CA TRP A 255 11.57 -16.95 5.80
C TRP A 255 10.17 -16.98 6.41
N TRP A 256 9.21 -16.28 5.80
CA TRP A 256 7.81 -16.33 6.25
C TRP A 256 7.16 -17.70 6.02
N THR A 257 7.52 -18.43 4.97
CA THR A 257 7.06 -19.84 4.79
C THR A 257 7.38 -20.66 6.03
N SER A 258 8.65 -20.65 6.47
CA SER A 258 9.07 -21.37 7.68
C SER A 258 8.41 -20.86 8.96
N ALA A 259 8.09 -19.55 9.03
CA ALA A 259 7.39 -19.01 10.19
C ALA A 259 5.95 -19.51 10.28
N PHE A 260 5.24 -19.56 9.15
CA PHE A 260 3.88 -20.11 9.09
C PHE A 260 3.85 -21.63 9.37
N GLU A 261 4.79 -22.39 8.81
CA GLU A 261 4.94 -23.83 9.07
C GLU A 261 5.16 -24.13 10.56
N LYS A 262 6.07 -23.37 11.23
CA LYS A 262 6.29 -23.48 12.67
C LYS A 262 5.09 -23.11 13.52
N ALA A 263 4.17 -22.28 12.99
CA ALA A 263 2.89 -21.96 13.61
C ALA A 263 1.82 -23.04 13.33
N GLY A 264 2.15 -24.13 12.66
CA GLY A 264 1.21 -25.20 12.28
C GLY A 264 0.36 -24.90 11.06
N LEU A 265 0.77 -23.94 10.24
CA LEU A 265 0.02 -23.46 9.06
C LEU A 265 0.80 -23.83 7.77
N ASP A 266 0.76 -25.09 7.40
CA ASP A 266 1.39 -25.58 6.18
C ASP A 266 0.78 -24.95 4.93
N ASN A 267 1.64 -24.61 3.95
CA ASN A 267 1.24 -23.99 2.70
C ASN A 267 0.46 -22.65 2.84
N ALA A 268 0.67 -21.92 3.94
CA ALA A 268 -0.03 -20.66 4.19
C ALA A 268 0.63 -19.45 3.51
N PHE A 269 1.90 -19.53 3.16
CA PHE A 269 2.66 -18.44 2.55
C PHE A 269 3.60 -18.94 1.45
N GLU A 270 3.64 -18.20 0.34
CA GLU A 270 4.59 -18.46 -0.75
C GLU A 270 5.06 -17.16 -1.41
N VAL A 271 6.22 -17.23 -2.07
CA VAL A 271 6.76 -16.13 -2.88
C VAL A 271 7.15 -16.63 -4.26
N LYS A 272 6.78 -15.84 -5.29
CA LYS A 272 7.01 -16.13 -6.70
C LYS A 272 7.55 -14.91 -7.43
N MET A 273 8.04 -15.09 -8.65
CA MET A 273 8.25 -13.97 -9.57
C MET A 273 6.90 -13.51 -10.11
N LEU A 274 6.74 -12.19 -10.27
CA LEU A 274 5.55 -11.66 -10.93
C LEU A 274 5.55 -12.10 -12.40
N PRO A 275 4.47 -12.72 -12.90
CA PRO A 275 4.37 -13.11 -14.30
C PRO A 275 4.57 -11.90 -15.24
N ALA A 276 5.15 -12.12 -16.41
CA ALA A 276 5.51 -11.05 -17.35
C ALA A 276 4.30 -10.28 -17.89
N ASP A 277 3.15 -10.93 -17.98
CA ASP A 277 1.86 -10.38 -18.40
C ASP A 277 1.00 -9.82 -17.27
N ALA A 278 1.44 -10.01 -16.00
CA ALA A 278 0.73 -9.52 -14.84
C ALA A 278 0.97 -8.01 -14.62
N ASP A 279 -0.09 -7.32 -14.24
CA ASP A 279 0.00 -5.93 -13.82
C ASP A 279 0.17 -5.85 -12.29
N PRO A 280 1.24 -5.23 -11.77
CA PRO A 280 1.45 -5.12 -10.33
C PRO A 280 0.35 -4.35 -9.60
N LEU A 281 -0.49 -3.60 -10.31
CA LEU A 281 -1.62 -2.86 -9.72
C LEU A 281 -2.93 -3.66 -9.69
N ASP A 282 -2.99 -4.84 -10.29
CA ASP A 282 -4.08 -5.78 -10.04
C ASP A 282 -4.09 -6.15 -8.55
N VAL A 283 -5.24 -5.94 -7.89
CA VAL A 283 -5.36 -6.13 -6.43
C VAL A 283 -5.11 -7.56 -5.98
N ARG A 284 -5.17 -8.53 -6.89
CA ARG A 284 -4.93 -9.95 -6.60
C ARG A 284 -3.46 -10.29 -6.32
N TYR A 285 -2.52 -9.40 -6.67
CA TYR A 285 -1.09 -9.62 -6.48
C TYR A 285 -0.56 -8.78 -5.30
N ASN A 286 -0.07 -9.44 -4.25
CA ASN A 286 0.80 -8.77 -3.28
C ASN A 286 2.18 -8.62 -3.92
N VAL A 287 2.77 -7.42 -3.91
CA VAL A 287 3.95 -7.12 -4.71
C VAL A 287 5.12 -6.68 -3.86
N ILE A 288 6.31 -7.21 -4.16
CA ILE A 288 7.59 -6.72 -3.67
C ILE A 288 8.21 -5.92 -4.80
N GLN A 289 8.09 -4.59 -4.74
CA GLN A 289 8.46 -3.68 -5.82
C GLN A 289 9.86 -3.12 -5.64
N TRP A 290 10.64 -3.14 -6.72
CA TRP A 290 11.95 -2.53 -6.79
C TRP A 290 11.86 -1.10 -7.32
N VAL A 291 12.43 -0.13 -6.58
CA VAL A 291 12.37 1.28 -6.96
C VAL A 291 13.75 1.91 -7.03
N HIS A 292 13.95 2.76 -8.02
CA HIS A 292 15.14 3.59 -8.15
C HIS A 292 14.87 5.00 -7.63
N ARG A 293 15.82 5.55 -6.90
CA ARG A 293 15.77 6.90 -6.36
C ARG A 293 17.14 7.57 -6.53
N SER A 294 17.16 8.88 -6.65
CA SER A 294 18.41 9.66 -6.67
C SER A 294 19.03 9.79 -5.29
N THR A 295 18.19 9.78 -4.26
CA THR A 295 18.60 9.84 -2.86
C THR A 295 18.42 8.51 -2.17
N ARG A 296 19.30 8.21 -1.22
CA ARG A 296 19.20 7.03 -0.38
C ARG A 296 18.04 7.19 0.62
N GLY A 297 17.45 6.08 1.00
CA GLY A 297 16.34 6.09 1.95
C GLY A 297 15.96 4.69 2.38
N TRP A 298 14.89 4.64 3.14
CA TRP A 298 14.37 3.41 3.68
C TRP A 298 13.41 2.72 2.70
N SER A 299 13.21 1.44 2.95
CA SER A 299 12.12 0.65 2.37
C SER A 299 10.88 0.75 3.26
N TYR A 300 9.73 0.42 2.72
CA TYR A 300 8.49 0.43 3.49
C TYR A 300 7.45 -0.53 2.92
N GLY A 301 6.54 -0.97 3.79
CA GLY A 301 5.36 -1.71 3.40
C GLY A 301 4.10 -0.85 3.50
N SER A 302 3.19 -1.03 2.56
CA SER A 302 1.84 -0.45 2.56
C SER A 302 0.82 -1.51 2.16
N SER A 303 -0.46 -1.27 2.41
CA SER A 303 -1.50 -2.25 2.10
C SER A 303 -2.79 -1.57 1.67
N VAL A 304 -3.53 -2.23 0.77
CA VAL A 304 -4.94 -1.93 0.54
C VAL A 304 -5.74 -2.71 1.57
N VAL A 305 -6.44 -2.00 2.44
CA VAL A 305 -7.17 -2.59 3.58
C VAL A 305 -8.66 -2.26 3.45
N ASP A 306 -9.51 -3.23 3.76
CA ASP A 306 -10.95 -2.97 3.94
C ASP A 306 -11.15 -2.16 5.23
N PRO A 307 -11.54 -0.88 5.14
CA PRO A 307 -11.66 -0.02 6.31
C PRO A 307 -12.80 -0.41 7.25
N ARG A 308 -13.65 -1.36 6.86
CA ARG A 308 -14.75 -1.85 7.70
C ARG A 308 -14.30 -2.93 8.70
N LYS A 309 -13.28 -3.75 8.32
CA LYS A 309 -12.95 -4.99 9.05
C LYS A 309 -11.46 -5.24 9.23
N GLY A 310 -10.57 -4.44 8.63
CA GLY A 310 -9.12 -4.61 8.70
C GLY A 310 -8.57 -5.77 7.85
N GLU A 311 -9.35 -6.32 6.90
CA GLU A 311 -8.84 -7.32 5.96
C GLU A 311 -7.86 -6.69 4.99
N ILE A 312 -6.63 -7.21 4.92
CA ILE A 312 -5.63 -6.79 3.93
C ILE A 312 -5.94 -7.49 2.61
N LEU A 313 -6.27 -6.71 1.59
CA LEU A 313 -6.60 -7.19 0.25
C LEU A 313 -5.38 -7.28 -0.65
N LYS A 314 -4.38 -6.41 -0.39
CA LYS A 314 -3.12 -6.36 -1.13
C LYS A 314 -2.03 -5.79 -0.23
N GLY A 315 -0.95 -6.55 -0.09
CA GLY A 315 0.31 -6.05 0.45
C GLY A 315 1.18 -5.46 -0.66
N HIS A 316 1.87 -4.37 -0.38
CA HIS A 316 2.79 -3.73 -1.32
C HIS A 316 4.06 -3.30 -0.60
N VAL A 317 5.15 -3.99 -0.89
CA VAL A 317 6.49 -3.71 -0.36
C VAL A 317 7.25 -2.86 -1.36
N THR A 318 7.86 -1.77 -0.91
CA THR A 318 8.72 -0.89 -1.72
C THR A 318 10.15 -0.97 -1.24
N LEU A 319 11.06 -1.45 -2.09
CA LEU A 319 12.48 -1.65 -1.79
C LEU A 319 13.35 -0.73 -2.65
N GLY A 320 14.14 0.12 -2.00
CA GLY A 320 15.03 1.07 -2.68
C GLY A 320 16.34 0.44 -3.14
N SER A 321 16.66 0.61 -4.43
CA SER A 321 17.86 0.02 -5.06
C SER A 321 19.19 0.52 -4.47
N LEU A 322 19.23 1.74 -3.96
CA LEU A 322 20.44 2.30 -3.36
C LEU A 322 20.81 1.66 -2.02
N ARG A 323 19.86 0.95 -1.39
CA ARG A 323 20.10 0.27 -0.11
C ARG A 323 21.23 -0.75 -0.20
N VAL A 324 21.24 -1.56 -1.27
CA VAL A 324 22.31 -2.53 -1.51
C VAL A 324 23.68 -1.88 -1.53
N LYS A 325 23.79 -0.74 -2.27
CA LYS A 325 25.06 -0.01 -2.40
C LYS A 325 25.49 0.61 -1.08
N GLN A 326 24.56 1.08 -0.27
CA GLN A 326 24.86 1.61 1.08
C GLN A 326 25.42 0.53 1.98
N ASP A 327 24.75 -0.61 2.08
CA ASP A 327 25.18 -1.72 2.94
C ASP A 327 26.54 -2.26 2.47
N TYR A 328 26.80 -2.31 1.15
CA TYR A 328 28.11 -2.67 0.61
C TYR A 328 29.21 -1.67 1.02
N LEU A 329 28.96 -0.37 0.94
CA LEU A 329 29.95 0.66 1.33
C LEU A 329 30.26 0.62 2.83
N ILE A 330 29.23 0.44 3.68
CA ILE A 330 29.40 0.26 5.11
C ILE A 330 30.28 -0.97 5.40
N ALA A 331 29.96 -2.10 4.79
CA ALA A 331 30.72 -3.33 4.95
C ALA A 331 32.18 -3.18 4.42
N SER A 332 32.36 -2.48 3.31
CA SER A 332 33.68 -2.22 2.75
C SER A 332 34.56 -1.38 3.69
N GLY A 333 33.97 -0.40 4.36
CA GLY A 333 34.66 0.41 5.38
C GLY A 333 35.07 -0.43 6.60
N LEU A 334 34.16 -1.29 7.10
CA LEU A 334 34.40 -2.15 8.24
C LEU A 334 35.45 -3.26 7.97
N LEU A 335 35.57 -3.69 6.72
CA LEU A 335 36.46 -4.76 6.30
C LEU A 335 37.73 -4.25 5.61
N ALA A 336 38.01 -2.95 5.66
CA ALA A 336 39.17 -2.35 5.00
C ALA A 336 40.47 -3.00 5.46
N GLY A 337 41.36 -3.33 4.51
CA GLY A 337 42.65 -3.98 4.78
C GLY A 337 42.59 -5.49 5.07
N GLN A 338 41.41 -6.10 5.10
CA GLN A 338 41.28 -7.56 5.29
C GLN A 338 41.31 -8.30 3.96
N ALA A 339 41.82 -9.56 3.99
CA ALA A 339 41.73 -10.46 2.85
C ALA A 339 40.23 -10.70 2.49
N ASP A 340 39.95 -10.83 1.19
CA ASP A 340 38.59 -11.06 0.66
C ASP A 340 37.55 -10.00 1.05
N SER A 341 37.98 -8.81 1.45
CA SER A 341 37.11 -7.73 1.93
C SER A 341 35.94 -7.42 0.98
N LYS A 342 36.18 -7.39 -0.33
CA LYS A 342 35.15 -7.13 -1.35
C LYS A 342 34.06 -8.21 -1.37
N LYS A 343 34.45 -9.49 -1.37
CA LYS A 343 33.51 -10.62 -1.36
C LYS A 343 32.67 -10.61 -0.08
N ARG A 344 33.32 -10.47 1.07
CA ARG A 344 32.65 -10.39 2.38
C ARG A 344 31.71 -9.19 2.49
N ALA A 345 32.10 -8.03 1.94
CA ALA A 345 31.23 -6.86 1.90
C ALA A 345 29.95 -7.10 1.04
N GLN A 346 30.11 -7.78 -0.08
CA GLN A 346 28.95 -8.18 -0.90
C GLN A 346 28.04 -9.18 -0.18
N GLU A 347 28.62 -10.18 0.47
CA GLU A 347 27.85 -11.17 1.26
C GLU A 347 27.07 -10.51 2.39
N MET A 348 27.68 -9.57 3.11
CA MET A 348 27.02 -8.79 4.16
C MET A 348 25.88 -7.94 3.59
N ALA A 349 26.10 -7.24 2.47
CA ALA A 349 25.06 -6.45 1.83
C ALA A 349 23.86 -7.32 1.42
N LEU A 350 24.10 -8.50 0.83
CA LEU A 350 23.04 -9.43 0.46
C LEU A 350 22.31 -10.02 1.67
N ALA A 351 23.03 -10.29 2.78
CA ALA A 351 22.41 -10.71 4.03
C ALA A 351 21.45 -9.64 4.60
N ARG A 352 21.87 -8.38 4.54
CA ARG A 352 20.99 -7.24 4.90
C ARG A 352 19.76 -7.13 4.01
N ILE A 353 19.90 -7.41 2.72
CA ILE A 353 18.78 -7.41 1.77
C ILE A 353 17.77 -8.53 2.08
N ARG A 354 18.24 -9.73 2.46
CA ARG A 354 17.38 -10.83 2.94
C ARG A 354 16.57 -10.39 4.16
N GLN A 355 17.24 -9.82 5.15
CA GLN A 355 16.60 -9.30 6.36
C GLN A 355 15.55 -8.23 6.03
N LEU A 356 15.89 -7.27 5.17
CA LEU A 356 15.00 -6.19 4.75
C LEU A 356 13.75 -6.74 4.04
N SER A 357 13.92 -7.70 3.14
CA SER A 357 12.81 -8.37 2.44
C SER A 357 11.83 -8.99 3.45
N ALA A 358 12.33 -9.76 4.40
CA ALA A 358 11.51 -10.37 5.44
C ALA A 358 10.81 -9.33 6.32
N HIS A 359 11.52 -8.26 6.72
CA HIS A 359 10.97 -7.18 7.55
C HIS A 359 9.78 -6.48 6.87
N GLU A 360 9.96 -6.02 5.65
CA GLU A 360 8.92 -5.26 4.95
C GLU A 360 7.71 -6.13 4.56
N ILE A 361 7.92 -7.40 4.26
CA ILE A 361 6.80 -8.35 4.08
C ILE A 361 6.03 -8.49 5.40
N GLY A 362 6.71 -8.66 6.53
CA GLY A 362 6.06 -8.73 7.84
C GLY A 362 5.14 -7.56 8.10
N ARG A 363 5.56 -6.35 7.75
CA ARG A 363 4.72 -5.14 7.85
C ARG A 363 3.46 -5.24 6.99
N THR A 364 3.57 -5.76 5.79
CA THR A 364 2.42 -5.94 4.88
C THR A 364 1.58 -7.18 5.19
N LEU A 365 2.05 -8.06 6.08
CA LEU A 365 1.25 -9.10 6.72
C LEU A 365 0.41 -8.56 7.90
N GLY A 366 0.62 -7.29 8.29
CA GLY A 366 -0.04 -6.64 9.40
C GLY A 366 0.76 -6.63 10.70
N ILE A 367 2.01 -7.13 10.68
CA ILE A 367 2.85 -7.24 11.89
C ILE A 367 3.56 -5.90 12.14
N ALA A 368 3.42 -5.38 13.34
CA ALA A 368 4.07 -4.16 13.80
C ALA A 368 5.55 -4.41 14.15
N HIS A 369 6.32 -3.33 14.36
CA HIS A 369 7.68 -3.45 14.88
C HIS A 369 7.68 -4.10 16.26
N ASN A 370 8.65 -4.99 16.50
CA ASN A 370 8.85 -5.68 17.76
C ASN A 370 10.16 -5.21 18.42
N PHE A 371 10.19 -3.95 18.87
CA PHE A 371 11.38 -3.39 19.53
C PHE A 371 11.71 -4.08 20.86
N ALA A 372 10.73 -4.72 21.50
CA ALA A 372 10.97 -5.51 22.71
C ALA A 372 11.90 -6.72 22.45
N ALA A 373 11.99 -7.18 21.19
CA ALA A 373 12.89 -8.29 20.83
C ALA A 373 14.37 -7.96 21.07
N SER A 374 14.76 -6.67 21.07
CA SER A 374 16.14 -6.24 21.38
C SER A 374 16.60 -6.63 22.79
N THR A 375 15.68 -6.87 23.72
CA THR A 375 16.00 -7.37 25.08
C THR A 375 16.43 -8.83 25.06
N ASN A 376 16.18 -9.55 23.96
CA ASN A 376 16.55 -10.92 23.74
C ASN A 376 17.44 -11.05 22.48
N ASP A 377 18.49 -10.26 22.44
CA ASP A 377 19.47 -10.17 21.34
C ASP A 377 18.80 -9.87 19.99
N ARG A 378 18.94 -10.73 18.98
CA ARG A 378 18.41 -10.57 17.61
C ARG A 378 17.21 -11.46 17.34
N ALA A 379 16.28 -11.51 18.30
CA ALA A 379 15.20 -12.49 18.30
C ALA A 379 14.13 -12.28 17.24
N SER A 380 14.00 -11.07 16.65
CA SER A 380 12.95 -10.77 15.69
C SER A 380 13.46 -9.99 14.48
N VAL A 381 13.04 -10.43 13.28
CA VAL A 381 13.22 -9.64 12.04
C VAL A 381 12.36 -8.38 12.04
N MET A 382 11.32 -8.31 12.86
CA MET A 382 10.44 -7.13 12.99
C MET A 382 11.02 -6.05 13.92
N ASP A 383 12.20 -6.26 14.48
CA ASP A 383 13.06 -5.25 15.09
C ASP A 383 13.99 -4.64 14.03
N TYR A 384 14.94 -3.79 14.44
CA TYR A 384 16.03 -3.27 13.62
C TYR A 384 17.40 -3.78 14.08
N PRO A 385 17.64 -5.12 14.13
CA PRO A 385 18.89 -5.65 14.61
C PRO A 385 20.04 -5.26 13.66
N HIS A 386 21.12 -4.75 14.23
CA HIS A 386 22.34 -4.50 13.47
C HIS A 386 22.96 -5.82 12.99
N PRO A 387 23.77 -5.80 11.90
CA PRO A 387 24.59 -6.96 11.55
C PRO A 387 25.42 -7.43 12.74
N LEU A 388 25.51 -8.74 12.93
CA LEU A 388 26.44 -9.29 13.91
C LEU A 388 27.87 -9.12 13.41
N ILE A 389 28.60 -8.25 14.08
CA ILE A 389 30.01 -8.00 13.83
C ILE A 389 30.76 -8.48 15.07
N SER A 390 31.62 -9.47 14.89
CA SER A 390 32.51 -9.97 15.93
C SER A 390 33.96 -9.73 15.53
N LEU A 391 34.78 -9.29 16.47
CA LEU A 391 36.22 -9.36 16.33
C LEU A 391 36.60 -10.85 16.57
N LYS A 392 37.27 -11.47 15.62
CA LYS A 392 37.93 -12.74 15.95
C LYS A 392 39.04 -12.38 16.91
N GLY A 393 38.88 -12.75 18.18
CA GLY A 393 39.92 -12.62 19.17
C GLY A 393 41.18 -13.40 18.74
N ASN A 394 42.32 -12.86 19.08
CA ASN A 394 43.59 -13.57 19.05
C ASN A 394 43.51 -14.79 19.96
#